data_b22b678c71c28bee261fac232878fa80
#
_entry.id   b22b678c71c28bee261fac232878fa80
#
_cell.length_a   1.000
_cell.length_b   1.000
_cell.length_c   1.000
_cell.angle_alpha   90.00
_cell.angle_beta   90.00
_cell.angle_gamma   90.00
#
_symmetry.space_group_name_H-M   'P 1'
#
loop_
_entity.id
_entity.type
_entity.pdbx_description
1 polymer ?
#
loop_
_entity_poly.entity_id
_entity_poly.type
_entity_poly.pdbx_seq_one_letter_code
_entity_poly.pdbx_strand_id
1 'polypeptide(L)'
;MNDSEKKRCTIEEITLNHSNRQYVVLPEIIFRTDDIVLVGAGSFSCVRALYRTAVKERALGRFLYKVITPEQYALGQAEELICELLEDALKRTNAGGIIYYASCMDVVSRINFEKIRKKLSNPDHVPVEVLFRGPMVRRYLDSNKKLTELLMKIPVSKVSLKSNLCDLPPMMPDFEAVCGVLQSWDVYRFLVSSGGCDGCISGTGERDAEYQVTKSRVDDLQIAVGCETYIENGLVWDYTTKKCKKPACIMGAGLPKLISFDYKRLEKRLKKEQIDYVMMKTDGFHFAQQGIAELYLSLFQRFDHTEQKKKAGCRHTRRTLFFVISERRNGRLRHKYQKGGI
;
A
#
# COMPACT_ATOMS: atom_id res chain seq x y z
N MET A 1 -10.87 -23.75 -43.20
CA MET A 1 -10.18 -22.52 -42.77
C MET A 1 -9.79 -22.78 -41.33
N ASN A 2 -8.49 -22.93 -41.07
CA ASN A 2 -7.97 -23.22 -39.75
C ASN A 2 -8.24 -22.06 -38.79
N ASP A 3 -9.12 -22.27 -37.81
CA ASP A 3 -9.25 -21.43 -36.62
C ASP A 3 -7.95 -21.63 -35.84
N SER A 4 -6.99 -20.74 -36.05
CA SER A 4 -5.81 -20.68 -35.20
C SER A 4 -6.29 -20.35 -33.77
N GLU A 5 -6.20 -21.35 -32.89
CA GLU A 5 -6.40 -21.15 -31.46
C GLU A 5 -5.58 -19.94 -31.03
N LYS A 6 -6.26 -18.90 -30.59
CA LYS A 6 -5.63 -17.70 -30.08
C LYS A 6 -4.89 -18.10 -28.80
N LYS A 7 -3.58 -18.30 -28.91
CA LYS A 7 -2.72 -18.68 -27.78
C LYS A 7 -2.54 -17.48 -26.87
N ARG A 8 -2.59 -17.68 -25.54
CA ARG A 8 -2.22 -16.61 -24.61
C ARG A 8 -0.78 -16.20 -24.84
N CYS A 9 -0.54 -14.89 -24.87
CA CYS A 9 0.81 -14.36 -24.85
C CYS A 9 1.54 -14.85 -23.60
N THR A 10 2.78 -15.28 -23.76
CA THR A 10 3.64 -15.60 -22.62
C THR A 10 3.97 -14.31 -21.84
N ILE A 11 4.39 -14.45 -20.58
CA ILE A 11 4.83 -13.32 -19.78
C ILE A 11 6.01 -12.62 -20.45
N GLU A 12 6.90 -13.38 -21.09
CA GLU A 12 8.03 -12.84 -21.86
C GLU A 12 7.57 -12.01 -23.03
N GLU A 13 6.58 -12.47 -23.82
CA GLU A 13 5.99 -11.70 -24.93
C GLU A 13 5.30 -10.43 -24.43
N ILE A 14 4.54 -10.50 -23.34
CA ILE A 14 3.89 -9.33 -22.72
C ILE A 14 4.96 -8.33 -22.23
N THR A 15 6.07 -8.83 -21.71
CA THR A 15 7.17 -8.01 -21.18
C THR A 15 7.99 -7.39 -22.31
N LEU A 16 8.30 -8.13 -23.38
CA LEU A 16 9.07 -7.68 -24.53
C LEU A 16 8.35 -6.60 -25.34
N ASN A 17 7.03 -6.70 -25.50
CA ASN A 17 6.23 -5.73 -26.24
C ASN A 17 6.15 -4.34 -25.57
N HIS A 18 6.72 -4.19 -24.37
CA HIS A 18 6.74 -2.92 -23.62
C HIS A 18 8.14 -2.53 -23.14
N SER A 19 9.10 -2.68 -24.01
CA SER A 19 10.55 -2.75 -23.82
C SER A 19 11.28 -1.48 -23.40
N ASN A 20 10.84 -0.76 -22.36
CA ASN A 20 11.73 0.24 -21.75
C ASN A 20 11.79 0.15 -20.21
N ARG A 21 11.28 -0.93 -19.58
CA ARG A 21 11.34 -1.08 -18.11
C ARG A 21 11.89 -2.44 -17.73
N GLN A 22 12.95 -2.42 -16.96
CA GLN A 22 13.66 -3.61 -16.44
C GLN A 22 12.82 -4.51 -15.51
N TYR A 23 11.65 -4.04 -15.00
CA TYR A 23 10.79 -4.79 -14.09
C TYR A 23 9.31 -4.51 -14.35
N VAL A 24 8.57 -5.51 -14.80
CA VAL A 24 7.13 -5.47 -14.92
C VAL A 24 6.50 -6.07 -13.66
N VAL A 25 5.60 -5.34 -13.02
CA VAL A 25 4.92 -5.80 -11.80
C VAL A 25 3.79 -6.76 -12.20
N LEU A 26 3.60 -7.87 -11.45
CA LEU A 26 2.59 -8.89 -11.80
C LEU A 26 1.19 -8.36 -12.07
N PRO A 27 0.63 -7.39 -11.33
CA PRO A 27 -0.66 -6.80 -11.68
C PRO A 27 -0.67 -6.14 -13.06
N GLU A 28 0.45 -5.56 -13.52
CA GLU A 28 0.55 -5.00 -14.88
C GLU A 28 0.37 -6.09 -15.94
N ILE A 29 0.97 -7.26 -15.73
CA ILE A 29 0.84 -8.40 -16.64
C ILE A 29 -0.61 -8.87 -16.72
N ILE A 30 -1.28 -8.99 -15.57
CA ILE A 30 -2.70 -9.39 -15.52
C ILE A 30 -3.56 -8.35 -16.25
N PHE A 31 -3.33 -7.06 -16.01
CA PHE A 31 -4.09 -6.01 -16.67
C PHE A 31 -3.81 -5.87 -18.18
N ARG A 32 -2.75 -6.46 -18.70
CA ARG A 32 -2.46 -6.57 -20.13
C ARG A 32 -3.09 -7.79 -20.77
N THR A 33 -3.72 -8.64 -19.99
CA THR A 33 -4.43 -9.84 -20.46
C THR A 33 -5.91 -9.52 -20.55
N ASP A 34 -6.40 -9.23 -21.76
CA ASP A 34 -7.67 -8.54 -22.02
C ASP A 34 -8.94 -9.23 -21.54
N ASP A 35 -8.95 -10.55 -21.44
CA ASP A 35 -10.12 -11.33 -21.04
C ASP A 35 -10.12 -11.73 -19.54
N ILE A 36 -9.20 -11.16 -18.74
CA ILE A 36 -9.07 -11.45 -17.33
C ILE A 36 -9.48 -10.24 -16.48
N VAL A 37 -10.26 -10.51 -15.44
CA VAL A 37 -10.60 -9.55 -14.39
C VAL A 37 -9.71 -9.79 -13.18
N LEU A 38 -9.10 -8.74 -12.65
CA LEU A 38 -8.39 -8.75 -11.38
C LEU A 38 -9.31 -8.31 -10.26
N VAL A 39 -9.37 -9.12 -9.20
CA VAL A 39 -10.12 -8.83 -7.98
C VAL A 39 -9.15 -8.73 -6.81
N GLY A 40 -9.29 -7.71 -5.97
CA GLY A 40 -8.42 -7.53 -4.81
C GLY A 40 -9.17 -7.04 -3.57
N ALA A 41 -8.77 -7.52 -2.40
CA ALA A 41 -9.29 -7.02 -1.15
C ALA A 41 -8.17 -6.70 -0.15
N GLY A 42 -8.49 -5.92 0.88
CA GLY A 42 -7.56 -5.56 1.94
C GLY A 42 -7.72 -4.13 2.44
N SER A 43 -6.67 -3.58 3.04
CA SER A 43 -6.65 -2.17 3.47
C SER A 43 -6.69 -1.21 2.27
N PHE A 44 -6.95 0.07 2.53
CA PHE A 44 -6.90 1.10 1.50
C PHE A 44 -5.58 1.09 0.73
N SER A 45 -4.46 0.86 1.42
CA SER A 45 -3.14 0.81 0.78
C SER A 45 -3.00 -0.35 -0.21
N CYS A 46 -3.52 -1.53 0.12
CA CYS A 46 -3.48 -2.71 -0.75
C CYS A 46 -4.26 -2.48 -2.05
N VAL A 47 -5.53 -2.09 -1.92
CA VAL A 47 -6.43 -1.91 -3.06
C VAL A 47 -6.06 -0.69 -3.90
N ARG A 48 -5.54 0.38 -3.28
CA ARG A 48 -5.12 1.59 -3.99
C ARG A 48 -3.88 1.36 -4.85
N ALA A 49 -2.95 0.52 -4.42
CA ALA A 49 -1.80 0.13 -5.24
C ALA A 49 -2.24 -0.59 -6.53
N LEU A 50 -3.19 -1.53 -6.41
CA LEU A 50 -3.77 -2.22 -7.55
C LEU A 50 -4.58 -1.27 -8.45
N TYR A 51 -5.40 -0.41 -7.86
CA TYR A 51 -6.17 0.60 -8.59
C TYR A 51 -5.28 1.50 -9.44
N ARG A 52 -4.19 2.02 -8.88
CA ARG A 52 -3.23 2.84 -9.64
C ARG A 52 -2.63 2.09 -10.83
N THR A 53 -2.34 0.79 -10.64
CA THR A 53 -1.84 -0.05 -11.73
C THR A 53 -2.92 -0.24 -12.80
N ALA A 54 -4.18 -0.44 -12.40
CA ALA A 54 -5.32 -0.53 -13.34
C ALA A 54 -5.51 0.77 -14.15
N VAL A 55 -5.39 1.93 -13.50
CA VAL A 55 -5.41 3.25 -14.20
C VAL A 55 -4.28 3.37 -15.20
N LYS A 56 -3.06 3.03 -14.80
CA LYS A 56 -1.87 3.09 -15.65
C LYS A 56 -2.01 2.19 -16.88
N GLU A 57 -2.52 0.99 -16.72
CA GLU A 57 -2.71 0.02 -17.79
C GLU A 57 -4.05 0.21 -18.53
N ARG A 58 -4.82 1.26 -18.23
CA ARG A 58 -6.16 1.55 -18.81
C ARG A 58 -7.14 0.40 -18.65
N ALA A 59 -7.09 -0.29 -17.52
CA ALA A 59 -7.81 -1.52 -17.25
C ALA A 59 -8.84 -1.39 -16.11
N LEU A 60 -9.34 -0.18 -15.82
CA LEU A 60 -10.32 0.06 -14.74
C LEU A 60 -11.60 -0.79 -14.90
N GLY A 61 -12.05 -1.02 -16.13
CA GLY A 61 -13.18 -1.91 -16.39
C GLY A 61 -12.92 -3.39 -16.07
N ARG A 62 -11.69 -3.77 -15.71
CA ARG A 62 -11.26 -5.14 -15.39
C ARG A 62 -10.70 -5.26 -13.97
N PHE A 63 -10.99 -4.29 -13.11
CA PHE A 63 -10.56 -4.30 -11.72
C PHE A 63 -11.74 -4.06 -10.79
N LEU A 64 -11.92 -4.96 -9.82
CA LEU A 64 -12.89 -4.82 -8.74
C LEU A 64 -12.19 -4.98 -7.41
N TYR A 65 -12.58 -4.18 -6.41
CA TYR A 65 -11.95 -4.23 -5.11
C TYR A 65 -12.94 -4.08 -3.96
N LYS A 66 -12.51 -4.55 -2.77
CA LYS A 66 -13.20 -4.34 -1.49
C LYS A 66 -12.19 -3.92 -0.42
N VAL A 67 -12.52 -2.87 0.33
CA VAL A 67 -11.77 -2.56 1.55
C VAL A 67 -12.31 -3.43 2.67
N ILE A 68 -11.42 -4.13 3.38
CA ILE A 68 -11.74 -4.94 4.56
C ILE A 68 -11.04 -4.32 5.75
N THR A 69 -11.80 -4.06 6.83
CA THR A 69 -11.27 -3.43 8.03
C THR A 69 -10.55 -4.43 8.95
N PRO A 70 -9.70 -3.97 9.89
CA PRO A 70 -9.07 -4.86 10.86
C PRO A 70 -10.08 -5.66 11.68
N GLU A 71 -11.20 -5.02 12.05
CA GLU A 71 -12.29 -5.65 12.81
C GLU A 71 -12.94 -6.78 12.00
N GLN A 72 -13.17 -6.57 10.71
CA GLN A 72 -13.74 -7.60 9.83
C GLN A 72 -12.80 -8.79 9.67
N TYR A 73 -11.48 -8.55 9.60
CA TYR A 73 -10.48 -9.63 9.63
C TYR A 73 -10.51 -10.37 10.97
N ALA A 74 -10.51 -9.65 12.09
CA ALA A 74 -10.51 -10.22 13.44
C ALA A 74 -11.78 -11.05 13.74
N LEU A 75 -12.92 -10.63 13.21
CA LEU A 75 -14.21 -11.32 13.36
C LEU A 75 -14.40 -12.47 12.35
N GLY A 76 -13.43 -12.74 11.49
CA GLY A 76 -13.51 -13.80 10.47
C GLY A 76 -14.49 -13.52 9.34
N GLN A 77 -14.93 -12.28 9.14
CA GLN A 77 -15.88 -11.87 8.09
C GLN A 77 -15.22 -11.75 6.71
N ALA A 78 -13.90 -11.73 6.64
CA ALA A 78 -13.17 -11.49 5.41
C ALA A 78 -13.45 -12.56 4.34
N GLU A 79 -13.62 -13.84 4.70
CA GLU A 79 -13.95 -14.92 3.75
C GLU A 79 -15.27 -14.68 3.04
N GLU A 80 -16.29 -14.23 3.77
CA GLU A 80 -17.61 -13.94 3.21
C GLU A 80 -17.57 -12.73 2.30
N LEU A 81 -16.94 -11.65 2.74
CA LEU A 81 -16.76 -10.43 1.96
C LEU A 81 -15.98 -10.66 0.66
N ILE A 82 -14.97 -11.55 0.67
CA ILE A 82 -14.23 -11.94 -0.53
C ILE A 82 -15.10 -12.79 -1.44
N CYS A 83 -15.91 -13.70 -0.90
CA CYS A 83 -16.85 -14.51 -1.68
C CYS A 83 -17.87 -13.62 -2.41
N GLU A 84 -18.51 -12.69 -1.70
CA GLU A 84 -19.43 -11.70 -2.28
C GLU A 84 -18.77 -10.87 -3.39
N LEU A 85 -17.54 -10.43 -3.16
CA LEU A 85 -16.78 -9.64 -4.15
C LEU A 85 -16.49 -10.43 -5.43
N LEU A 86 -16.16 -11.71 -5.31
CA LEU A 86 -15.95 -12.60 -6.45
C LEU A 86 -17.25 -12.88 -7.20
N GLU A 87 -18.37 -13.08 -6.49
CA GLU A 87 -19.69 -13.23 -7.09
C GLU A 87 -20.12 -11.96 -7.82
N ASP A 88 -19.86 -10.78 -7.26
CA ASP A 88 -20.14 -9.51 -7.92
C ASP A 88 -19.34 -9.37 -9.22
N ALA A 89 -18.06 -9.76 -9.21
CA ALA A 89 -17.24 -9.78 -10.42
C ALA A 89 -17.81 -10.74 -11.48
N LEU A 90 -18.24 -11.95 -11.10
CA LEU A 90 -18.85 -12.91 -12.00
C LEU A 90 -20.14 -12.40 -12.61
N LYS A 91 -21.01 -11.74 -11.82
CA LYS A 91 -22.29 -11.18 -12.27
C LYS A 91 -22.13 -9.98 -13.20
N ARG A 92 -21.10 -9.15 -12.99
CA ARG A 92 -20.89 -7.88 -13.71
C ARG A 92 -20.03 -7.98 -14.95
N THR A 93 -19.44 -9.14 -15.20
CA THR A 93 -18.52 -9.34 -16.33
C THR A 93 -18.82 -10.63 -17.08
N ASN A 94 -18.36 -10.70 -18.33
CA ASN A 94 -18.23 -11.95 -19.09
C ASN A 94 -16.74 -12.33 -19.20
N ALA A 95 -16.00 -12.25 -18.10
CA ALA A 95 -14.58 -12.55 -18.08
C ALA A 95 -14.27 -13.99 -18.54
N GLY A 96 -13.18 -14.17 -19.26
CA GLY A 96 -12.63 -15.50 -19.54
C GLY A 96 -12.06 -16.17 -18.28
N GLY A 97 -11.70 -15.35 -17.27
CA GLY A 97 -11.28 -15.79 -15.96
C GLY A 97 -11.14 -14.65 -14.97
N ILE A 98 -11.14 -15.01 -13.70
CA ILE A 98 -10.92 -14.07 -12.59
C ILE A 98 -9.66 -14.46 -11.85
N ILE A 99 -8.80 -13.49 -11.57
CA ILE A 99 -7.66 -13.67 -10.67
C ILE A 99 -7.90 -12.84 -9.41
N TYR A 100 -8.05 -13.50 -8.27
CA TYR A 100 -8.01 -12.85 -6.97
C TYR A 100 -6.57 -12.64 -6.54
N TYR A 101 -6.20 -11.38 -6.29
CA TYR A 101 -4.87 -10.99 -5.83
C TYR A 101 -4.84 -10.96 -4.30
N ALA A 102 -4.37 -12.05 -3.70
CA ALA A 102 -4.32 -12.19 -2.26
C ALA A 102 -3.30 -11.23 -1.64
N SER A 103 -3.75 -10.48 -0.65
CA SER A 103 -2.93 -9.53 0.12
C SER A 103 -2.16 -10.23 1.24
N CYS A 104 -1.18 -9.51 1.83
CA CYS A 104 -0.53 -9.99 3.05
C CYS A 104 -1.52 -10.21 4.20
N MET A 105 -2.60 -9.41 4.24
CA MET A 105 -3.67 -9.51 5.22
C MET A 105 -4.37 -10.87 5.14
N ASP A 106 -4.69 -11.30 3.92
CA ASP A 106 -5.36 -12.59 3.68
C ASP A 106 -4.49 -13.76 4.13
N VAL A 107 -3.16 -13.66 3.91
CA VAL A 107 -2.20 -14.68 4.34
C VAL A 107 -2.10 -14.74 5.86
N VAL A 108 -1.93 -13.61 6.53
CA VAL A 108 -1.81 -13.52 7.99
C VAL A 108 -3.11 -13.96 8.68
N SER A 109 -4.26 -13.57 8.13
CA SER A 109 -5.58 -13.96 8.62
C SER A 109 -5.97 -15.39 8.21
N ARG A 110 -5.11 -16.11 7.51
CA ARG A 110 -5.32 -17.51 7.08
C ARG A 110 -6.63 -17.72 6.33
N ILE A 111 -6.95 -16.82 5.39
CA ILE A 111 -8.15 -16.94 4.57
C ILE A 111 -8.16 -18.27 3.82
N ASN A 112 -9.26 -19.01 3.96
CA ASN A 112 -9.43 -20.33 3.34
C ASN A 112 -10.08 -20.18 1.96
N PHE A 113 -9.28 -20.03 0.91
CA PHE A 113 -9.75 -19.87 -0.46
C PHE A 113 -10.43 -21.12 -1.02
N GLU A 114 -10.12 -22.31 -0.53
CA GLU A 114 -10.83 -23.54 -0.92
C GLU A 114 -12.27 -23.55 -0.40
N LYS A 115 -12.47 -23.03 0.81
CA LYS A 115 -13.81 -22.85 1.37
C LYS A 115 -14.61 -21.80 0.59
N ILE A 116 -13.96 -20.67 0.22
CA ILE A 116 -14.57 -19.63 -0.63
C ILE A 116 -14.97 -20.25 -1.98
N ARG A 117 -14.05 -20.97 -2.65
CA ARG A 117 -14.31 -21.60 -3.95
C ARG A 117 -15.49 -22.59 -3.92
N LYS A 118 -15.68 -23.33 -2.83
CA LYS A 118 -16.81 -24.26 -2.64
C LYS A 118 -18.15 -23.54 -2.43
N LYS A 119 -18.13 -22.32 -1.85
CA LYS A 119 -19.33 -21.51 -1.60
C LYS A 119 -19.72 -20.64 -2.79
N LEU A 120 -18.76 -20.34 -3.66
CA LEU A 120 -18.89 -19.38 -4.75
C LEU A 120 -19.99 -19.82 -5.74
N SER A 121 -20.98 -18.97 -5.94
CA SER A 121 -21.98 -19.16 -7.00
C SER A 121 -21.37 -18.79 -8.35
N ASN A 122 -21.02 -19.82 -9.13
CA ASN A 122 -20.36 -19.70 -10.43
C ASN A 122 -21.01 -20.63 -11.45
N PRO A 123 -22.25 -20.32 -11.91
CA PRO A 123 -23.01 -21.18 -12.80
C PRO A 123 -22.35 -21.38 -14.17
N ASP A 124 -21.62 -20.38 -14.65
CA ASP A 124 -20.94 -20.41 -15.95
C ASP A 124 -19.57 -21.07 -15.89
N HIS A 125 -19.17 -21.60 -14.74
CA HIS A 125 -17.89 -22.28 -14.51
C HIS A 125 -16.67 -21.44 -14.94
N VAL A 126 -16.75 -20.10 -14.79
CA VAL A 126 -15.62 -19.19 -15.07
C VAL A 126 -14.44 -19.55 -14.17
N PRO A 127 -13.23 -19.76 -14.70
CA PRO A 127 -12.05 -20.03 -13.88
C PRO A 127 -11.78 -18.92 -12.88
N VAL A 128 -11.70 -19.26 -11.59
CA VAL A 128 -11.36 -18.32 -10.51
C VAL A 128 -10.08 -18.82 -9.84
N GLU A 129 -9.00 -18.08 -10.04
CA GLU A 129 -7.67 -18.44 -9.54
C GLU A 129 -7.18 -17.45 -8.51
N VAL A 130 -6.34 -17.91 -7.57
CA VAL A 130 -5.79 -17.07 -6.50
C VAL A 130 -4.30 -16.89 -6.70
N LEU A 131 -3.87 -15.64 -6.85
CA LEU A 131 -2.48 -15.28 -6.91
C LEU A 131 -2.00 -14.78 -5.55
N PHE A 132 -1.27 -15.63 -4.86
CA PHE A 132 -0.61 -15.23 -3.62
C PHE A 132 0.68 -14.50 -3.93
N ARG A 133 0.80 -13.28 -3.43
CA ARG A 133 2.00 -12.49 -3.55
C ARG A 133 2.24 -11.63 -2.32
N GLY A 134 3.50 -11.29 -2.13
CA GLY A 134 3.94 -10.36 -1.11
C GLY A 134 5.01 -10.98 -0.23
N PRO A 135 5.50 -10.25 0.75
CA PRO A 135 6.56 -10.71 1.63
C PRO A 135 6.16 -11.91 2.49
N MET A 136 4.85 -12.16 2.64
CA MET A 136 4.29 -13.30 3.38
C MET A 136 4.26 -14.60 2.57
N VAL A 137 4.61 -14.57 1.31
CA VAL A 137 4.70 -15.76 0.45
C VAL A 137 6.15 -16.15 0.32
N ARG A 138 6.46 -17.41 0.60
CA ARG A 138 7.85 -17.94 0.56
C ARG A 138 8.59 -17.49 -0.68
N ARG A 139 9.78 -16.91 -0.49
CA ARG A 139 10.66 -16.32 -1.51
C ARG A 139 11.10 -17.29 -2.62
N TYR A 140 10.91 -18.60 -2.42
CA TYR A 140 11.38 -19.63 -3.34
C TYR A 140 10.46 -19.90 -4.54
N LEU A 141 9.29 -19.24 -4.59
CA LEU A 141 8.38 -19.38 -5.71
C LEU A 141 8.66 -18.26 -6.70
N ASP A 142 9.12 -18.63 -7.89
CA ASP A 142 9.17 -17.72 -9.02
C ASP A 142 7.76 -17.20 -9.30
N SER A 143 7.52 -15.95 -8.94
CA SER A 143 6.20 -15.32 -9.06
C SER A 143 5.74 -15.24 -10.52
N ASN A 144 6.68 -15.11 -11.47
CA ASN A 144 6.36 -15.05 -12.89
C ASN A 144 5.94 -16.45 -13.39
N LYS A 145 6.68 -17.49 -12.99
CA LYS A 145 6.32 -18.87 -13.31
C LYS A 145 4.92 -19.22 -12.78
N LYS A 146 4.64 -18.87 -11.53
CA LYS A 146 3.33 -19.09 -10.91
C LYS A 146 2.21 -18.35 -11.65
N LEU A 147 2.42 -17.10 -12.02
CA LEU A 147 1.44 -16.35 -12.81
C LEU A 147 1.24 -16.99 -14.19
N THR A 148 2.31 -17.44 -14.85
CA THR A 148 2.21 -18.16 -16.12
C THR A 148 1.36 -19.43 -15.97
N GLU A 149 1.62 -20.23 -14.94
CA GLU A 149 0.84 -21.44 -14.65
C GLU A 149 -0.65 -21.11 -14.39
N LEU A 150 -0.95 -20.02 -13.67
CA LEU A 150 -2.32 -19.58 -13.45
C LEU A 150 -3.00 -19.13 -14.74
N LEU A 151 -2.31 -18.34 -15.55
CA LEU A 151 -2.84 -17.86 -16.83
C LEU A 151 -3.09 -19.03 -17.82
N MET A 152 -2.27 -20.06 -17.79
CA MET A 152 -2.48 -21.26 -18.62
C MET A 152 -3.70 -22.08 -18.23
N LYS A 153 -4.15 -22.02 -16.96
CA LYS A 153 -5.38 -22.67 -16.50
C LYS A 153 -6.65 -21.97 -17.00
N ILE A 154 -6.54 -20.71 -17.38
CA ILE A 154 -7.65 -19.90 -17.83
C ILE A 154 -7.69 -19.97 -19.37
N PRO A 155 -8.70 -20.55 -19.99
CA PRO A 155 -8.82 -20.59 -21.45
C PRO A 155 -8.95 -19.18 -22.03
N VAL A 156 -8.43 -18.96 -23.24
CA VAL A 156 -8.61 -17.67 -23.93
C VAL A 156 -10.07 -17.52 -24.32
N SER A 157 -10.69 -16.43 -23.87
CA SER A 157 -12.06 -16.13 -24.28
C SER A 157 -12.09 -15.67 -25.74
N LYS A 158 -13.00 -16.25 -26.53
CA LYS A 158 -13.29 -15.80 -27.90
C LYS A 158 -14.18 -14.55 -27.91
N VAL A 159 -14.79 -14.22 -26.79
CA VAL A 159 -15.73 -13.11 -26.65
C VAL A 159 -14.99 -11.91 -26.06
N SER A 160 -15.16 -10.76 -26.65
CA SER A 160 -14.62 -9.51 -26.07
C SER A 160 -15.22 -9.29 -24.67
N LEU A 161 -14.36 -9.01 -23.70
CA LEU A 161 -14.78 -8.73 -22.33
C LEU A 161 -15.77 -7.57 -22.29
N LYS A 162 -16.95 -7.81 -21.76
CA LYS A 162 -17.91 -6.78 -21.38
C LYS A 162 -17.90 -6.63 -19.87
N SER A 163 -17.74 -5.42 -19.41
CA SER A 163 -17.64 -5.12 -17.98
C SER A 163 -18.36 -3.81 -17.68
N ASN A 164 -19.09 -3.80 -16.59
CA ASN A 164 -19.67 -2.61 -16.00
C ASN A 164 -19.03 -2.30 -14.62
N LEU A 165 -17.83 -2.78 -14.38
CA LEU A 165 -17.04 -2.46 -13.20
C LEU A 165 -16.66 -0.97 -13.27
N CYS A 166 -17.38 -0.16 -12.54
CA CYS A 166 -17.20 1.29 -12.49
C CYS A 166 -17.25 1.69 -11.02
N ASP A 167 -16.19 1.34 -10.30
CA ASP A 167 -16.10 1.65 -8.88
C ASP A 167 -15.35 2.97 -8.67
N LEU A 168 -15.70 3.66 -7.58
CA LEU A 168 -15.00 4.85 -7.16
C LEU A 168 -13.55 4.49 -6.82
N PRO A 169 -12.60 5.42 -7.01
CA PRO A 169 -11.22 5.19 -6.59
C PRO A 169 -11.16 4.93 -5.09
N PRO A 170 -10.34 3.96 -4.63
CA PRO A 170 -10.12 3.75 -3.20
C PRO A 170 -9.53 5.01 -2.58
N MET A 171 -9.99 5.34 -1.39
CA MET A 171 -9.52 6.51 -0.67
C MET A 171 -8.00 6.42 -0.40
N MET A 172 -7.37 7.59 -0.32
CA MET A 172 -5.96 7.68 0.04
C MET A 172 -5.79 7.24 1.50
N PRO A 173 -4.92 6.26 1.80
CA PRO A 173 -4.68 5.86 3.17
C PRO A 173 -3.94 6.94 3.96
N ASP A 174 -4.12 6.90 5.26
CA ASP A 174 -3.60 7.85 6.24
C ASP A 174 -2.09 8.10 6.12
N PHE A 175 -1.27 7.05 6.12
CA PHE A 175 0.18 7.19 6.03
C PHE A 175 0.67 7.72 4.66
N GLU A 176 -0.06 7.46 3.56
CA GLU A 176 0.25 8.06 2.26
C GLU A 176 0.08 9.59 2.32
N ALA A 177 -1.02 10.06 2.91
CA ALA A 177 -1.28 11.47 3.09
C ALA A 177 -0.23 12.13 3.99
N VAL A 178 0.11 11.48 5.11
CA VAL A 178 1.19 11.94 6.01
C VAL A 178 2.52 12.03 5.27
N CYS A 179 2.89 11.00 4.49
CA CYS A 179 4.09 11.05 3.65
C CYS A 179 4.09 12.25 2.70
N GLY A 180 2.95 12.54 2.08
CA GLY A 180 2.80 13.69 1.18
C GLY A 180 3.03 15.02 1.89
N VAL A 181 2.48 15.21 3.08
CA VAL A 181 2.72 16.43 3.89
C VAL A 181 4.18 16.54 4.32
N LEU A 182 4.76 15.44 4.80
CA LEU A 182 6.14 15.40 5.27
C LEU A 182 7.18 15.57 4.15
N GLN A 183 6.78 15.54 2.89
CA GLN A 183 7.69 15.72 1.75
C GLN A 183 8.41 17.08 1.77
N SER A 184 7.68 18.11 2.19
CA SER A 184 8.22 19.47 2.29
C SER A 184 9.00 19.74 3.59
N TRP A 185 9.07 18.76 4.50
CA TRP A 185 9.68 18.92 5.82
C TRP A 185 11.06 18.24 5.85
N ASP A 186 11.96 18.85 6.62
CA ASP A 186 13.30 18.30 6.81
C ASP A 186 13.32 17.26 7.94
N VAL A 187 12.72 16.09 7.68
CA VAL A 187 12.54 15.00 8.63
C VAL A 187 13.01 13.67 8.03
N TYR A 188 13.44 12.75 8.88
CA TYR A 188 13.66 11.36 8.51
C TYR A 188 12.34 10.61 8.56
N ARG A 189 11.91 10.03 7.46
CA ARG A 189 10.63 9.33 7.32
C ARG A 189 10.82 7.83 7.36
N PHE A 190 10.16 7.17 8.30
CA PHE A 190 10.23 5.72 8.44
C PHE A 190 8.82 5.11 8.46
N LEU A 191 8.61 4.11 7.61
CA LEU A 191 7.36 3.36 7.53
C LEU A 191 7.56 1.94 8.06
N VAL A 192 6.88 1.62 9.15
CA VAL A 192 6.75 0.25 9.64
C VAL A 192 5.78 -0.49 8.75
N SER A 193 6.31 -1.41 7.91
CA SER A 193 5.53 -2.08 6.88
C SER A 193 6.10 -3.45 6.51
N SER A 194 5.28 -4.28 5.89
CA SER A 194 5.77 -5.37 5.05
C SER A 194 6.21 -4.84 3.68
N GLY A 195 6.92 -5.63 2.90
CA GLY A 195 7.46 -5.18 1.61
C GLY A 195 6.42 -4.81 0.53
N GLY A 196 5.12 -4.86 0.83
CA GLY A 196 4.04 -4.56 -0.12
C GLY A 196 3.09 -3.44 0.32
N CYS A 197 3.00 -3.12 1.61
CA CYS A 197 2.08 -2.09 2.13
C CYS A 197 2.37 -0.68 1.60
N ASP A 198 3.60 -0.45 1.15
CA ASP A 198 4.07 0.82 0.64
C ASP A 198 3.84 1.04 -0.86
N GLY A 199 3.22 0.08 -1.53
CA GLY A 199 2.94 0.17 -2.97
C GLY A 199 2.08 1.37 -3.38
N CYS A 200 1.34 1.96 -2.44
CA CYS A 200 0.61 3.19 -2.67
C CYS A 200 1.51 4.45 -2.60
N ILE A 201 2.62 4.41 -1.83
CA ILE A 201 3.60 5.51 -1.74
C ILE A 201 4.56 5.44 -2.92
N SER A 202 5.03 4.24 -3.23
CA SER A 202 5.91 3.96 -4.36
C SER A 202 5.12 4.04 -5.66
N GLY A 203 4.82 5.25 -6.12
CA GLY A 203 4.28 5.43 -7.46
C GLY A 203 5.36 5.10 -8.48
N THR A 204 5.17 4.04 -9.24
CA THR A 204 5.87 3.74 -10.51
C THR A 204 7.21 4.47 -10.73
N GLY A 205 8.30 3.90 -10.24
CA GLY A 205 9.69 4.08 -10.66
C GLY A 205 10.33 5.47 -10.56
N GLU A 206 9.67 6.51 -10.99
CA GLU A 206 10.20 7.87 -10.99
C GLU A 206 9.93 8.64 -9.69
N ARG A 207 8.93 8.23 -8.91
CA ARG A 207 8.53 8.92 -7.66
C ARG A 207 9.18 8.36 -6.40
N ASP A 208 9.84 7.20 -6.45
CA ASP A 208 10.54 6.63 -5.28
C ASP A 208 11.65 7.54 -4.77
N ALA A 209 12.31 8.28 -5.67
CA ALA A 209 13.30 9.29 -5.30
C ALA A 209 12.66 10.53 -4.63
N GLU A 210 11.40 10.83 -4.96
CA GLU A 210 10.68 11.99 -4.41
C GLU A 210 10.27 11.81 -2.95
N TYR A 211 9.82 10.59 -2.57
CA TYR A 211 9.26 10.37 -1.23
C TYR A 211 10.32 10.06 -0.15
N GLN A 212 11.49 9.59 -0.51
CA GLN A 212 12.62 9.29 0.41
C GLN A 212 12.18 8.67 1.75
N VAL A 213 11.32 7.64 1.71
CA VAL A 213 10.82 6.96 2.90
C VAL A 213 11.59 5.68 3.12
N THR A 214 12.25 5.55 4.28
CA THR A 214 12.84 4.27 4.70
C THR A 214 11.73 3.32 5.19
N LYS A 215 11.81 2.05 4.81
CA LYS A 215 10.77 1.05 5.04
C LYS A 215 11.35 -0.17 5.74
N SER A 216 10.65 -0.73 6.72
CA SER A 216 11.11 -1.90 7.47
C SER A 216 11.15 -3.19 6.65
N ARG A 217 10.20 -3.40 5.75
CA ARG A 217 10.08 -4.55 4.82
C ARG A 217 10.19 -5.92 5.51
N VAL A 218 9.40 -6.13 6.55
CA VAL A 218 9.36 -7.43 7.22
C VAL A 218 8.74 -8.53 6.36
N ASP A 219 9.25 -9.74 6.50
CA ASP A 219 8.76 -10.94 5.82
C ASP A 219 8.03 -11.89 6.80
N ASP A 220 7.53 -13.02 6.28
CA ASP A 220 6.80 -14.04 7.02
C ASP A 220 7.61 -14.66 8.18
N LEU A 221 8.89 -14.92 7.95
CA LEU A 221 9.76 -15.49 8.98
C LEU A 221 9.98 -14.49 10.12
N GLN A 222 10.25 -13.24 9.78
CA GLN A 222 10.45 -12.18 10.78
C GLN A 222 9.19 -11.96 11.62
N ILE A 223 8.00 -12.06 11.02
CA ILE A 223 6.75 -11.97 11.75
C ILE A 223 6.55 -13.17 12.66
N ALA A 224 6.84 -14.39 12.19
CA ALA A 224 6.69 -15.61 12.97
C ALA A 224 7.57 -15.66 14.22
N VAL A 225 8.78 -15.07 14.17
CA VAL A 225 9.73 -15.04 15.30
C VAL A 225 9.68 -13.74 16.10
N GLY A 226 8.81 -12.78 15.72
CA GLY A 226 8.74 -11.44 16.31
C GLY A 226 9.59 -10.43 15.54
N CYS A 227 8.93 -9.50 14.88
CA CYS A 227 9.59 -8.54 13.98
C CYS A 227 10.12 -7.29 14.69
N GLU A 228 9.78 -7.07 15.95
CA GLU A 228 10.11 -5.86 16.70
C GLU A 228 11.60 -5.58 16.71
N THR A 229 12.41 -6.56 17.12
CA THR A 229 13.87 -6.42 17.16
C THR A 229 14.46 -6.13 15.80
N TYR A 230 13.95 -6.75 14.74
CA TYR A 230 14.39 -6.52 13.38
C TYR A 230 14.10 -5.08 12.93
N ILE A 231 12.90 -4.59 13.19
CA ILE A 231 12.48 -3.23 12.84
C ILE A 231 13.28 -2.20 13.63
N GLU A 232 13.43 -2.38 14.94
CA GLU A 232 14.21 -1.51 15.83
C GLU A 232 15.65 -1.37 15.33
N ASN A 233 16.29 -2.49 15.10
CA ASN A 233 17.70 -2.51 14.66
C ASN A 233 17.85 -1.93 13.25
N GLY A 234 16.94 -2.24 12.34
CA GLY A 234 16.93 -1.72 10.97
C GLY A 234 16.78 -0.19 10.93
N LEU A 235 15.86 0.35 11.74
CA LEU A 235 15.66 1.79 11.85
C LEU A 235 16.91 2.48 12.42
N VAL A 236 17.40 1.99 13.57
CA VAL A 236 18.57 2.59 14.23
C VAL A 236 19.80 2.51 13.33
N TRP A 237 20.03 1.37 12.69
CA TRP A 237 21.13 1.19 11.76
C TRP A 237 21.07 2.15 10.57
N ASP A 238 19.92 2.26 9.91
CA ASP A 238 19.75 3.16 8.77
C ASP A 238 19.92 4.63 9.17
N TYR A 239 19.32 5.03 10.31
CA TYR A 239 19.44 6.38 10.85
C TYR A 239 20.87 6.76 11.19
N THR A 240 21.60 5.87 11.86
CA THR A 240 22.99 6.10 12.28
C THR A 240 23.97 6.04 11.13
N THR A 241 23.81 5.08 10.22
CA THR A 241 24.69 4.93 9.04
C THR A 241 24.59 6.15 8.13
N LYS A 242 23.40 6.72 7.97
CA LYS A 242 23.17 7.96 7.24
C LYS A 242 23.60 9.22 8.01
N LYS A 243 24.13 9.07 9.23
CA LYS A 243 24.48 10.17 10.14
C LYS A 243 23.34 11.19 10.24
N CYS A 244 22.10 10.69 10.30
CA CYS A 244 20.92 11.52 10.28
C CYS A 244 20.82 12.31 11.60
N LYS A 245 20.55 13.61 11.49
CA LYS A 245 20.32 14.53 12.65
C LYS A 245 18.89 15.08 12.66
N LYS A 246 18.07 14.63 11.72
CA LYS A 246 16.70 15.12 11.55
C LYS A 246 15.76 14.36 12.47
N PRO A 247 14.69 15.00 12.98
CA PRO A 247 13.66 14.27 13.72
C PRO A 247 13.10 13.11 12.89
N ALA A 248 12.93 11.95 13.50
CA ALA A 248 12.36 10.78 12.85
C ALA A 248 10.82 10.80 12.94
N CYS A 249 10.14 10.77 11.82
CA CYS A 249 8.69 10.60 11.73
C CYS A 249 8.37 9.14 11.43
N ILE A 250 7.79 8.45 12.41
CA ILE A 250 7.48 7.01 12.36
C ILE A 250 6.01 6.83 12.01
N MET A 251 5.74 6.10 10.95
CA MET A 251 4.40 5.79 10.45
C MET A 251 4.19 4.28 10.46
N GLY A 252 2.95 3.83 10.63
CA GLY A 252 2.55 2.44 10.48
C GLY A 252 1.72 2.22 9.21
N ALA A 253 1.87 1.05 8.60
CA ALA A 253 1.02 0.55 7.53
C ALA A 253 0.06 -0.55 8.05
N GLY A 254 -0.68 -1.22 7.16
CA GLY A 254 -1.74 -2.14 7.55
C GLY A 254 -1.27 -3.39 8.31
N LEU A 255 -0.16 -3.99 7.88
CA LEU A 255 0.31 -5.22 8.52
C LEU A 255 0.69 -5.05 10.01
N PRO A 256 1.45 -4.02 10.41
CA PRO A 256 1.75 -3.77 11.81
C PRO A 256 0.50 -3.66 12.70
N LYS A 257 -0.59 -3.14 12.17
CA LYS A 257 -1.88 -3.07 12.86
C LYS A 257 -2.44 -4.45 13.14
N LEU A 258 -2.46 -5.34 12.15
CA LEU A 258 -2.99 -6.69 12.28
C LEU A 258 -2.18 -7.56 13.25
N ILE A 259 -0.86 -7.44 13.23
CA ILE A 259 0.02 -8.22 14.13
C ILE A 259 0.20 -7.57 15.51
N SER A 260 -0.49 -6.47 15.78
CA SER A 260 -0.39 -5.72 17.03
C SER A 260 1.06 -5.33 17.38
N PHE A 261 1.79 -4.79 16.42
CA PHE A 261 3.18 -4.38 16.58
C PHE A 261 3.37 -3.45 17.80
N ASP A 262 4.36 -3.72 18.64
CA ASP A 262 4.62 -2.96 19.87
C ASP A 262 5.39 -1.64 19.58
N TYR A 263 4.64 -0.60 19.26
CA TYR A 263 5.20 0.74 19.09
C TYR A 263 5.81 1.33 20.38
N LYS A 264 5.32 0.93 21.57
CA LYS A 264 5.89 1.40 22.84
C LYS A 264 7.31 0.88 23.06
N ARG A 265 7.57 -0.35 22.61
CA ARG A 265 8.92 -0.93 22.63
C ARG A 265 9.85 -0.15 21.68
N LEU A 266 9.39 0.15 20.47
CA LEU A 266 10.14 0.98 19.52
C LEU A 266 10.45 2.38 20.10
N GLU A 267 9.47 3.03 20.74
CA GLU A 267 9.70 4.31 21.43
C GLU A 267 10.80 4.23 22.50
N LYS A 268 10.79 3.19 23.34
CA LYS A 268 11.84 2.98 24.35
C LYS A 268 13.21 2.86 23.70
N ARG A 269 13.29 2.16 22.56
CA ARG A 269 14.54 2.01 21.81
C ARG A 269 15.03 3.35 21.26
N LEU A 270 14.15 4.14 20.64
CA LEU A 270 14.51 5.47 20.10
C LEU A 270 14.98 6.42 21.19
N LYS A 271 14.33 6.43 22.37
CA LYS A 271 14.76 7.20 23.54
C LYS A 271 16.14 6.80 24.03
N LYS A 272 16.44 5.48 24.09
CA LYS A 272 17.74 4.96 24.47
C LYS A 272 18.85 5.42 23.53
N GLU A 273 18.58 5.41 22.23
CA GLU A 273 19.51 5.84 21.17
C GLU A 273 19.55 7.37 20.99
N GLN A 274 18.84 8.12 21.82
CA GLN A 274 18.74 9.60 21.76
C GLN A 274 18.29 10.13 20.39
N ILE A 275 17.50 9.31 19.66
CA ILE A 275 16.90 9.70 18.40
C ILE A 275 15.66 10.52 18.69
N ASP A 276 15.62 11.75 18.17
CA ASP A 276 14.44 12.60 18.23
C ASP A 276 13.35 12.07 17.30
N TYR A 277 12.11 11.87 17.79
CA TYR A 277 11.07 11.22 17.00
C TYR A 277 9.66 11.77 17.25
N VAL A 278 8.81 11.59 16.26
CA VAL A 278 7.35 11.72 16.34
C VAL A 278 6.75 10.39 15.89
N MET A 279 5.94 9.77 16.76
CA MET A 279 5.23 8.53 16.47
C MET A 279 3.79 8.84 16.05
N MET A 280 3.38 8.40 14.87
CA MET A 280 2.05 8.60 14.32
C MET A 280 1.27 7.29 14.30
N LYS A 281 0.03 7.32 14.72
CA LYS A 281 -0.86 6.15 14.77
C LYS A 281 -1.55 5.90 13.44
N THR A 282 -0.77 5.91 12.35
CA THR A 282 -1.27 5.53 11.02
C THR A 282 -1.28 4.00 10.88
N ASP A 283 -2.18 3.49 10.06
CA ASP A 283 -2.33 2.03 9.90
C ASP A 283 -2.77 1.58 8.49
N GLY A 284 -3.02 2.49 7.57
CA GLY A 284 -3.45 2.17 6.21
C GLY A 284 -4.89 1.71 6.07
N PHE A 285 -5.66 1.65 7.16
CA PHE A 285 -7.11 1.39 7.19
C PHE A 285 -7.94 2.65 7.37
N HIS A 286 -7.32 3.72 7.81
CA HIS A 286 -7.90 5.04 7.88
C HIS A 286 -7.59 5.85 6.61
N PHE A 287 -8.37 6.88 6.34
CA PHE A 287 -8.19 7.71 5.14
C PHE A 287 -7.40 9.00 5.44
N ALA A 288 -7.03 9.70 4.40
CA ALA A 288 -6.09 10.84 4.40
C ALA A 288 -6.32 11.87 5.52
N GLN A 289 -7.58 12.29 5.73
CA GLN A 289 -7.93 13.32 6.72
C GLN A 289 -7.58 12.88 8.14
N GLN A 290 -7.80 11.60 8.46
CA GLN A 290 -7.46 11.03 9.76
C GLN A 290 -5.94 10.99 9.96
N GLY A 291 -5.18 10.60 8.92
CA GLY A 291 -3.72 10.63 8.97
C GLY A 291 -3.15 12.03 9.17
N ILE A 292 -3.69 13.03 8.47
CA ILE A 292 -3.28 14.44 8.60
C ILE A 292 -3.63 14.96 10.01
N ALA A 293 -4.81 14.64 10.53
CA ALA A 293 -5.20 15.02 11.88
C ALA A 293 -4.28 14.39 12.93
N GLU A 294 -3.92 13.11 12.78
CA GLU A 294 -2.99 12.41 13.66
C GLU A 294 -1.58 13.03 13.62
N LEU A 295 -1.10 13.42 12.44
CA LEU A 295 0.17 14.12 12.30
C LEU A 295 0.18 15.40 13.13
N TYR A 296 -0.83 16.26 12.96
CA TYR A 296 -0.89 17.52 13.71
C TYR A 296 -1.06 17.28 15.21
N LEU A 297 -1.89 16.32 15.62
CA LEU A 297 -2.08 15.97 17.02
C LEU A 297 -0.76 15.52 17.66
N SER A 298 -0.03 14.62 17.01
CA SER A 298 1.26 14.12 17.49
C SER A 298 2.30 15.24 17.62
N LEU A 299 2.29 16.21 16.71
CA LEU A 299 3.16 17.38 16.76
C LEU A 299 2.78 18.30 17.92
N PHE A 300 1.49 18.63 18.07
CA PHE A 300 1.02 19.48 19.17
C PHE A 300 1.35 18.89 20.55
N GLN A 301 1.09 17.59 20.74
CA GLN A 301 1.42 16.91 21.99
C GLN A 301 2.92 17.01 22.31
N ARG A 302 3.78 16.91 21.30
CA ARG A 302 5.21 17.06 21.48
C ARG A 302 5.61 18.48 21.90
N PHE A 303 5.03 19.49 21.29
CA PHE A 303 5.33 20.90 21.62
C PHE A 303 4.83 21.28 23.01
N ASP A 304 3.67 20.81 23.43
CA ASP A 304 3.10 21.05 24.77
C ASP A 304 4.03 20.55 25.88
N HIS A 305 4.64 19.37 25.71
CA HIS A 305 5.61 18.85 26.68
C HIS A 305 6.93 19.63 26.74
N THR A 306 7.28 20.37 25.70
CA THR A 306 8.50 21.19 25.67
C THR A 306 8.31 22.52 26.35
N GLU A 307 7.11 23.10 26.35
CA GLU A 307 6.80 24.35 26.99
C GLU A 307 6.68 24.26 28.52
N GLN A 308 6.24 23.10 29.06
CA GLN A 308 6.23 22.88 30.50
C GLN A 308 7.61 22.92 31.15
N LYS A 309 8.69 22.74 30.38
CA LYS A 309 10.10 22.87 30.84
C LYS A 309 10.69 24.28 30.70
N LYS A 310 10.04 25.19 29.98
CA LYS A 310 10.45 26.55 29.79
C LYS A 310 9.32 27.50 30.18
N LYS A 311 9.30 27.98 31.45
CA LYS A 311 8.50 29.10 31.85
C LYS A 311 9.00 30.36 31.14
N ALA A 312 8.68 30.56 29.89
CA ALA A 312 8.86 31.84 29.19
C ALA A 312 8.07 31.84 27.85
N GLY A 313 6.99 32.59 27.83
CA GLY A 313 6.52 33.38 26.69
C GLY A 313 5.87 32.60 25.51
N CYS A 314 4.58 32.38 25.61
CA CYS A 314 3.66 31.80 24.63
C CYS A 314 3.57 32.49 23.25
N ARG A 315 4.47 33.41 22.90
CA ARG A 315 4.44 34.15 21.63
C ARG A 315 5.33 33.60 20.52
N HIS A 316 6.24 32.66 20.82
CA HIS A 316 7.21 32.19 19.83
C HIS A 316 6.76 30.90 19.11
N THR A 317 5.92 30.06 19.71
CA THR A 317 5.57 28.73 19.20
C THR A 317 4.70 28.77 17.95
N ARG A 318 3.77 29.72 17.84
CA ARG A 318 2.97 29.88 16.61
C ARG A 318 3.81 30.31 15.41
N ARG A 319 4.88 31.06 15.61
CA ARG A 319 5.78 31.47 14.52
C ARG A 319 6.68 30.34 14.05
N THR A 320 7.11 29.44 14.94
CA THR A 320 8.04 28.35 14.58
C THR A 320 7.37 27.29 13.71
N LEU A 321 6.10 26.96 13.98
CA LEU A 321 5.35 26.00 13.15
C LEU A 321 5.11 26.54 11.72
N PHE A 322 4.80 27.80 11.59
CA PHE A 322 4.65 28.45 10.28
C PHE A 322 5.99 28.62 9.54
N PHE A 323 7.11 28.82 10.27
CA PHE A 323 8.42 28.98 9.64
C PHE A 323 8.97 27.68 9.05
N VAL A 324 8.79 26.54 9.72
CA VAL A 324 9.23 25.22 9.19
C VAL A 324 8.47 24.86 7.92
N ILE A 325 7.23 25.34 7.77
CA ILE A 325 6.41 25.13 6.57
C ILE A 325 6.79 26.10 5.44
N SER A 326 7.34 27.29 5.75
CA SER A 326 7.53 28.36 4.76
C SER A 326 8.94 28.49 4.18
N GLU A 327 9.98 27.93 4.81
CA GLU A 327 11.36 28.18 4.38
C GLU A 327 11.83 27.40 3.14
N ARG A 328 11.08 26.41 2.63
CA ARG A 328 11.44 25.65 1.42
C ARG A 328 10.53 25.83 0.21
N ARG A 329 9.69 26.82 0.16
CA ARG A 329 9.11 27.22 -1.12
C ARG A 329 10.03 28.21 -1.81
N ASN A 330 10.83 27.64 -2.76
CA ASN A 330 11.64 28.33 -3.74
C ASN A 330 11.23 29.78 -4.00
N GLY A 331 12.21 30.69 -4.07
CA GLY A 331 12.16 32.14 -4.25
C GLY A 331 11.22 32.77 -5.29
N ARG A 332 10.27 32.05 -5.85
CA ARG A 332 9.26 32.57 -6.80
C ARG A 332 7.94 33.03 -6.15
N LEU A 333 7.73 32.81 -4.85
CA LEU A 333 6.49 33.22 -4.16
C LEU A 333 6.65 34.48 -3.27
N ARG A 334 7.84 35.06 -3.19
CA ARG A 334 8.05 36.29 -2.36
C ARG A 334 7.41 37.55 -2.95
N HIS A 335 6.94 37.58 -4.19
CA HIS A 335 6.45 38.79 -4.83
C HIS A 335 4.93 38.99 -4.86
N LYS A 336 4.11 38.08 -4.35
CA LYS A 336 2.64 38.20 -4.49
C LYS A 336 1.86 38.56 -3.21
N TYR A 337 2.49 38.62 -2.03
CA TYR A 337 1.78 38.88 -0.77
C TYR A 337 2.23 40.14 0.01
N GLN A 338 2.93 41.04 -0.64
CA GLN A 338 3.33 42.31 -0.02
C GLN A 338 2.48 43.51 -0.44
N LYS A 339 1.36 43.34 -1.14
CA LYS A 339 0.42 44.45 -1.44
C LYS A 339 -1.00 44.02 -1.15
N GLY A 340 -1.46 44.33 0.02
CA GLY A 340 -2.83 44.18 0.50
C GLY A 340 -2.90 44.61 1.96
N GLY A 341 -2.56 45.84 2.21
CA GLY A 341 -2.96 46.54 3.44
C GLY A 341 -4.40 47.02 3.25
N ILE A 342 -5.23 46.66 4.16
CA ILE A 342 -6.14 47.48 4.99
C ILE A 342 -6.61 46.54 6.09
#